data_ef1ba6aefe25e534f8f08d1ce467eaeb
#
_entry.id   ef1ba6aefe25e534f8f08d1ce467eaeb
#
_cell.length_a   1.000
_cell.length_b   1.000
_cell.length_c   1.000
_cell.angle_alpha   90.00
_cell.angle_beta   90.00
_cell.angle_gamma   90.00
#
_symmetry.space_group_name_H-M   'P 1'
#
loop_
_entity.id
_entity.type
_entity.pdbx_description
1 polymer ?
#
loop_
_entity_poly.entity_id
_entity_poly.type
_entity_poly.pdbx_seq_one_letter_code
_entity_poly.pdbx_strand_id
1 'polypeptide(L)'
;MFKSASLKFFVSGLLSLFISIHSFGQAEKAEAGIHDIMQQSEVVGLSVAVVKNNAIIYTHSFGLKDVETNQPLTDDCLFRIASISKSFSATSIMQLVKAKKVSLNDDIGNLVGFTVRNPKYPETSITLRMVLSHRSGINDSQGYFTLDVINPGKNPDWAKCYNDYEPGTGYMYCNLNYNMVGTIIEKITGERFDQYVKHHILDPLGLYGGYCVDSLDKSRFATLYDYDDSLKKLVPSPAAYNPRSAEIANYVMGYSTPVFSPTGGMKISAADLAKYMTMHMNYGRYKGKKIISKKSAKQMQTKLSDKEGYGMAIMTSDNLIAGKTMKGHTGSAYGLYSGMFFQPREKFGFVVITNGCKPGYTDGMNTVIRKTINCLYDNFINVAQ
;
A
#
# COMPACT_ATOMS: atom_id res chain seq x y z
N MET A 1 22.69 -54.39 -21.90
CA MET A 1 22.23 -53.00 -22.10
C MET A 1 21.24 -52.61 -21.00
N PHE A 2 21.66 -52.70 -19.72
CA PHE A 2 20.85 -52.32 -18.56
C PHE A 2 21.80 -51.82 -17.43
N LYS A 3 22.28 -50.57 -17.46
CA LYS A 3 22.99 -49.91 -16.35
C LYS A 3 23.04 -48.37 -16.54
N SER A 4 21.92 -47.70 -16.78
CA SER A 4 21.95 -46.24 -16.86
C SER A 4 20.72 -45.52 -16.21
N ALA A 5 19.67 -46.23 -15.81
CA ALA A 5 18.45 -45.61 -15.28
C ALA A 5 18.51 -45.38 -13.75
N SER A 6 19.19 -46.22 -12.98
CA SER A 6 19.19 -46.14 -11.51
C SER A 6 19.97 -44.93 -10.95
N LEU A 7 21.02 -44.46 -11.64
CA LEU A 7 21.84 -43.37 -11.12
C LEU A 7 21.19 -41.99 -11.25
N LYS A 8 20.36 -41.80 -12.29
CA LYS A 8 19.63 -40.50 -12.48
C LYS A 8 18.53 -40.32 -11.45
N PHE A 9 17.85 -41.37 -11.01
CA PHE A 9 16.80 -41.27 -9.98
C PHE A 9 17.39 -40.99 -8.58
N PHE A 10 18.54 -41.52 -8.26
CA PHE A 10 19.20 -41.32 -6.96
C PHE A 10 19.77 -39.89 -6.81
N VAL A 11 20.35 -39.33 -7.86
CA VAL A 11 20.87 -37.93 -7.88
C VAL A 11 19.72 -36.94 -7.81
N SER A 12 18.59 -37.17 -8.49
CA SER A 12 17.42 -36.32 -8.45
C SER A 12 16.75 -36.31 -7.07
N GLY A 13 16.68 -37.44 -6.38
CA GLY A 13 16.14 -37.55 -5.03
C GLY A 13 16.99 -36.87 -3.96
N LEU A 14 18.32 -37.01 -4.04
CA LEU A 14 19.25 -36.31 -3.15
C LEU A 14 19.23 -34.80 -3.35
N LEU A 15 19.18 -34.32 -4.58
CA LEU A 15 19.10 -32.87 -4.87
C LEU A 15 17.81 -32.27 -4.33
N SER A 16 16.66 -32.93 -4.47
CA SER A 16 15.38 -32.50 -3.93
C SER A 16 15.37 -32.46 -2.40
N LEU A 17 16.03 -33.41 -1.75
CA LEU A 17 16.13 -33.46 -0.28
C LEU A 17 17.04 -32.34 0.26
N PHE A 18 18.17 -32.04 -0.40
CA PHE A 18 19.06 -30.93 -0.03
C PHE A 18 18.39 -29.58 -0.19
N ILE A 19 17.59 -29.35 -1.25
CA ILE A 19 16.83 -28.11 -1.47
C ILE A 19 15.78 -27.94 -0.38
N SER A 20 15.08 -28.99 0.02
CA SER A 20 14.07 -28.92 1.09
C SER A 20 14.68 -28.59 2.46
N ILE A 21 15.81 -29.17 2.82
CA ILE A 21 16.50 -28.93 4.10
C ILE A 21 17.04 -27.49 4.17
N HIS A 22 17.62 -26.96 3.08
CA HIS A 22 18.10 -25.59 3.02
C HIS A 22 16.97 -24.56 3.15
N SER A 23 15.85 -24.79 2.49
CA SER A 23 14.67 -23.90 2.56
C SER A 23 14.07 -23.89 3.97
N PHE A 24 14.06 -25.03 4.67
CA PHE A 24 13.53 -25.12 6.03
C PHE A 24 14.41 -24.36 7.04
N GLY A 25 15.73 -24.52 6.98
CA GLY A 25 16.66 -23.82 7.87
C GLY A 25 16.68 -22.30 7.64
N GLN A 26 16.38 -21.82 6.41
CA GLN A 26 16.25 -20.40 6.12
C GLN A 26 14.98 -19.80 6.76
N ALA A 27 13.86 -20.51 6.70
CA ALA A 27 12.63 -20.11 7.33
C ALA A 27 12.78 -20.01 8.86
N GLU A 28 13.32 -21.05 9.52
CA GLU A 28 13.56 -21.06 10.97
C GLU A 28 14.43 -19.89 11.43
N LYS A 29 15.49 -19.57 10.69
CA LYS A 29 16.38 -18.44 11.01
C LYS A 29 15.68 -17.10 10.84
N ALA A 30 14.87 -16.95 9.79
CA ALA A 30 14.07 -15.73 9.60
C ALA A 30 13.02 -15.59 10.70
N GLU A 31 12.33 -16.65 11.08
CA GLU A 31 11.32 -16.67 12.13
C GLU A 31 11.92 -16.30 13.49
N ALA A 32 13.07 -16.85 13.85
CA ALA A 32 13.80 -16.48 15.07
C ALA A 32 14.12 -14.97 15.08
N GLY A 33 14.69 -14.44 13.99
CA GLY A 33 14.99 -13.01 13.88
C GLY A 33 13.74 -12.12 13.93
N ILE A 34 12.61 -12.57 13.39
CA ILE A 34 11.32 -11.86 13.46
C ILE A 34 10.78 -11.89 14.89
N HIS A 35 10.87 -13.00 15.61
CA HIS A 35 10.48 -13.08 17.02
C HIS A 35 11.27 -12.09 17.90
N ASP A 36 12.58 -11.96 17.69
CA ASP A 36 13.41 -10.98 18.38
C ASP A 36 12.96 -9.54 18.08
N ILE A 37 12.65 -9.23 16.82
CA ILE A 37 12.13 -7.91 16.43
C ILE A 37 10.79 -7.62 17.12
N MET A 38 9.88 -8.60 17.13
CA MET A 38 8.57 -8.49 17.77
C MET A 38 8.69 -8.23 19.27
N GLN A 39 9.55 -8.97 19.96
CA GLN A 39 9.79 -8.80 21.38
C GLN A 39 10.37 -7.42 21.71
N GLN A 40 11.40 -6.97 20.98
CA GLN A 40 12.04 -5.67 21.19
C GLN A 40 11.11 -4.47 20.96
N SER A 41 10.10 -4.63 20.12
CA SER A 41 9.21 -3.55 19.69
C SER A 41 7.75 -3.72 20.17
N GLU A 42 7.50 -4.64 21.10
CA GLU A 42 6.18 -4.91 21.66
C GLU A 42 5.12 -5.12 20.55
N VAL A 43 5.45 -5.93 19.52
CA VAL A 43 4.55 -6.16 18.38
C VAL A 43 3.45 -7.12 18.75
N VAL A 44 2.19 -6.76 18.53
CA VAL A 44 1.02 -7.62 18.78
C VAL A 44 0.97 -8.78 17.79
N GLY A 45 0.98 -8.46 16.52
CA GLY A 45 0.97 -9.41 15.42
C GLY A 45 1.66 -8.84 14.19
N LEU A 46 2.22 -9.73 13.38
CA LEU A 46 2.98 -9.40 12.18
C LEU A 46 2.70 -10.42 11.08
N SER A 47 2.24 -9.96 9.92
CA SER A 47 2.09 -10.78 8.71
C SER A 47 3.11 -10.38 7.66
N VAL A 48 3.77 -11.38 7.06
CA VAL A 48 4.80 -11.16 6.05
C VAL A 48 4.55 -11.97 4.79
N ALA A 49 5.04 -11.46 3.65
CA ALA A 49 5.13 -12.23 2.41
C ALA A 49 6.43 -11.87 1.67
N VAL A 50 7.11 -12.87 1.15
CA VAL A 50 8.32 -12.75 0.34
C VAL A 50 8.05 -13.22 -1.08
N VAL A 51 8.39 -12.38 -2.05
CA VAL A 51 8.32 -12.69 -3.48
C VAL A 51 9.74 -12.80 -4.04
N LYS A 52 10.01 -13.88 -4.78
CA LYS A 52 11.24 -14.07 -5.57
C LYS A 52 10.88 -14.68 -6.92
N ASN A 53 11.44 -14.13 -8.00
CA ASN A 53 11.18 -14.59 -9.37
C ASN A 53 9.69 -14.70 -9.73
N ASN A 54 8.89 -13.71 -9.31
CA ASN A 54 7.44 -13.61 -9.53
C ASN A 54 6.57 -14.63 -8.77
N ALA A 55 7.15 -15.45 -7.92
CA ALA A 55 6.45 -16.37 -7.03
C ALA A 55 6.51 -15.89 -5.59
N ILE A 56 5.43 -16.06 -4.85
CA ILE A 56 5.47 -15.96 -3.39
C ILE A 56 6.18 -17.22 -2.91
N ILE A 57 7.33 -17.05 -2.26
CA ILE A 57 8.16 -18.16 -1.76
C ILE A 57 8.01 -18.38 -0.25
N TYR A 58 7.45 -17.40 0.45
CA TYR A 58 7.22 -17.47 1.89
C TYR A 58 6.07 -16.56 2.28
N THR A 59 5.17 -17.05 3.13
CA THR A 59 4.19 -16.27 3.89
C THR A 59 4.13 -16.82 5.31
N HIS A 60 4.02 -15.94 6.28
CA HIS A 60 3.80 -16.34 7.65
C HIS A 60 3.17 -15.21 8.47
N SER A 61 2.38 -15.59 9.47
CA SER A 61 1.74 -14.66 10.40
C SER A 61 2.12 -15.03 11.83
N PHE A 62 2.61 -14.06 12.59
CA PHE A 62 3.13 -14.19 13.94
C PHE A 62 2.25 -13.45 14.92
N GLY A 63 2.15 -13.95 16.15
CA GLY A 63 1.46 -13.28 17.26
C GLY A 63 -0.06 -13.32 17.15
N LEU A 64 -0.72 -12.28 17.64
CA LEU A 64 -2.17 -12.27 17.84
C LEU A 64 -2.90 -11.38 16.84
N LYS A 65 -4.02 -11.86 16.37
CA LYS A 65 -5.04 -11.09 15.63
C LYS A 65 -5.81 -10.18 16.57
N ASP A 66 -6.08 -10.68 17.76
CA ASP A 66 -6.87 -10.01 18.79
C ASP A 66 -6.35 -10.43 20.16
N VAL A 67 -5.92 -9.45 20.95
CA VAL A 67 -5.32 -9.66 22.29
C VAL A 67 -6.39 -10.03 23.31
N GLU A 68 -7.57 -9.38 23.25
CA GLU A 68 -8.64 -9.55 24.23
C GLU A 68 -9.22 -10.96 24.18
N THR A 69 -9.26 -11.55 23.00
CA THR A 69 -9.79 -12.92 22.78
C THR A 69 -8.70 -13.97 22.62
N ASN A 70 -7.41 -13.56 22.71
CA ASN A 70 -6.24 -14.40 22.50
C ASN A 70 -6.26 -15.17 21.17
N GLN A 71 -6.83 -14.58 20.10
CA GLN A 71 -6.92 -15.22 18.80
C GLN A 71 -5.59 -15.06 18.04
N PRO A 72 -5.03 -16.15 17.49
CA PRO A 72 -3.81 -16.08 16.70
C PRO A 72 -4.04 -15.35 15.38
N LEU A 73 -3.01 -14.66 14.90
CA LEU A 73 -2.98 -14.09 13.56
C LEU A 73 -2.77 -15.19 12.52
N THR A 74 -3.50 -15.13 11.40
CA THR A 74 -3.42 -16.09 10.29
C THR A 74 -3.14 -15.37 8.97
N ASP A 75 -2.62 -16.10 7.96
CA ASP A 75 -2.21 -15.51 6.67
C ASP A 75 -3.37 -14.94 5.84
N ASP A 76 -4.60 -15.30 6.18
CA ASP A 76 -5.81 -14.79 5.55
C ASP A 76 -6.43 -13.58 6.28
N CYS A 77 -5.86 -13.15 7.40
CA CYS A 77 -6.30 -11.96 8.11
C CYS A 77 -6.20 -10.71 7.22
N LEU A 78 -7.20 -9.85 7.34
CA LEU A 78 -7.28 -8.58 6.62
C LEU A 78 -6.82 -7.43 7.51
N PHE A 79 -5.99 -6.56 6.94
CA PHE A 79 -5.50 -5.35 7.58
C PHE A 79 -5.91 -4.12 6.78
N ARG A 80 -6.31 -3.05 7.44
CA ARG A 80 -6.38 -1.73 6.80
C ARG A 80 -4.96 -1.23 6.55
N ILE A 81 -4.48 -1.30 5.30
CA ILE A 81 -3.06 -1.07 4.95
C ILE A 81 -2.64 0.39 4.85
N ALA A 82 -3.47 1.31 5.33
CA ALA A 82 -3.20 2.75 5.35
C ALA A 82 -2.70 3.27 3.97
N SER A 83 -1.64 4.07 3.92
CA SER A 83 -1.23 4.82 2.73
C SER A 83 -0.79 3.97 1.53
N ILE A 84 -0.50 2.68 1.68
CA ILE A 84 -0.33 1.78 0.52
C ILE A 84 -1.58 1.79 -0.37
N SER A 85 -2.76 2.07 0.19
CA SER A 85 -4.04 2.24 -0.53
C SER A 85 -3.96 3.25 -1.67
N LYS A 86 -3.13 4.29 -1.54
CA LYS A 86 -2.93 5.30 -2.60
C LYS A 86 -2.48 4.68 -3.92
N SER A 87 -1.72 3.59 -3.86
CA SER A 87 -1.27 2.90 -5.06
C SER A 87 -2.43 2.30 -5.88
N PHE A 88 -3.48 1.83 -5.22
CA PHE A 88 -4.70 1.34 -5.89
C PHE A 88 -5.46 2.49 -6.57
N SER A 89 -5.59 3.63 -5.90
CA SER A 89 -6.20 4.85 -6.48
C SER A 89 -5.41 5.33 -7.71
N ALA A 90 -4.08 5.39 -7.61
CA ALA A 90 -3.22 5.76 -8.73
C ALA A 90 -3.27 4.73 -9.88
N THR A 91 -3.33 3.43 -9.57
CA THR A 91 -3.50 2.36 -10.57
C THR A 91 -4.80 2.53 -11.34
N SER A 92 -5.91 2.86 -10.66
CA SER A 92 -7.22 3.15 -11.27
C SER A 92 -7.13 4.35 -12.23
N ILE A 93 -6.52 5.44 -11.82
CA ILE A 93 -6.28 6.60 -12.72
C ILE A 93 -5.44 6.18 -13.93
N MET A 94 -4.41 5.37 -13.75
CA MET A 94 -3.56 4.96 -14.87
C MET A 94 -4.28 4.02 -15.85
N GLN A 95 -5.35 3.33 -15.43
CA GLN A 95 -6.26 2.63 -16.33
C GLN A 95 -7.07 3.64 -17.17
N LEU A 96 -7.60 4.69 -16.55
CA LEU A 96 -8.36 5.74 -17.21
C LEU A 96 -7.50 6.57 -18.19
N VAL A 97 -6.25 6.85 -17.80
CA VAL A 97 -5.25 7.49 -18.70
C VAL A 97 -4.98 6.63 -19.93
N LYS A 98 -4.82 5.32 -19.75
CA LYS A 98 -4.65 4.40 -20.89
C LYS A 98 -5.89 4.36 -21.78
N ALA A 99 -7.07 4.42 -21.18
CA ALA A 99 -8.35 4.48 -21.89
C ALA A 99 -8.64 5.85 -22.54
N LYS A 100 -7.72 6.83 -22.40
CA LYS A 100 -7.87 8.23 -22.88
C LYS A 100 -9.09 8.96 -22.31
N LYS A 101 -9.58 8.54 -21.13
CA LYS A 101 -10.70 9.19 -20.43
C LYS A 101 -10.24 10.39 -19.59
N VAL A 102 -8.95 10.45 -19.27
CA VAL A 102 -8.30 11.53 -18.52
C VAL A 102 -6.83 11.63 -18.90
N SER A 103 -6.25 12.83 -18.79
CA SER A 103 -4.82 13.09 -18.94
C SER A 103 -4.18 13.41 -17.60
N LEU A 104 -2.92 13.02 -17.40
CA LEU A 104 -2.15 13.44 -16.23
C LEU A 104 -1.92 14.96 -16.19
N ASN A 105 -2.13 15.67 -17.28
CA ASN A 105 -1.96 17.11 -17.38
C ASN A 105 -3.31 17.88 -17.27
N ASP A 106 -4.44 17.15 -17.10
CA ASP A 106 -5.73 17.78 -16.90
C ASP A 106 -5.76 18.54 -15.57
N ASP A 107 -6.45 19.68 -15.58
CA ASP A 107 -6.67 20.53 -14.44
C ASP A 107 -7.59 19.83 -13.43
N ILE A 108 -7.15 19.75 -12.18
CA ILE A 108 -7.87 19.05 -11.12
C ILE A 108 -9.23 19.72 -10.82
N GLY A 109 -9.34 21.05 -10.94
CA GLY A 109 -10.59 21.76 -10.72
C GLY A 109 -11.68 21.33 -11.71
N ASN A 110 -11.32 21.17 -13.00
CA ASN A 110 -12.24 20.68 -14.02
C ASN A 110 -12.69 19.25 -13.72
N LEU A 111 -11.79 18.43 -13.16
CA LEU A 111 -12.08 17.02 -12.88
C LEU A 111 -12.97 16.85 -11.63
N VAL A 112 -12.79 17.66 -10.58
CA VAL A 112 -13.62 17.59 -9.37
C VAL A 112 -14.91 18.43 -9.48
N GLY A 113 -14.97 19.38 -10.42
CA GLY A 113 -16.16 20.17 -10.72
C GLY A 113 -16.31 21.46 -9.90
N PHE A 114 -15.22 21.96 -9.31
CA PHE A 114 -15.15 23.28 -8.69
C PHE A 114 -13.71 23.81 -8.76
N THR A 115 -13.53 25.13 -8.56
CA THR A 115 -12.22 25.77 -8.67
C THR A 115 -11.25 25.26 -7.62
N VAL A 116 -10.13 24.68 -8.06
CA VAL A 116 -9.00 24.27 -7.21
C VAL A 116 -7.77 25.03 -7.69
N ARG A 117 -7.45 26.13 -6.99
CA ARG A 117 -6.34 27.05 -7.32
C ARG A 117 -5.68 27.55 -6.05
N ASN A 118 -4.36 27.54 -6.05
CA ASN A 118 -3.62 28.23 -4.99
C ASN A 118 -3.86 29.74 -5.10
N PRO A 119 -4.39 30.40 -4.06
CA PRO A 119 -4.74 31.84 -4.13
C PRO A 119 -3.51 32.72 -4.36
N LYS A 120 -2.30 32.29 -4.04
CA LYS A 120 -1.05 33.00 -4.32
C LYS A 120 -0.55 32.81 -5.76
N TYR A 121 -1.05 31.77 -6.46
CA TYR A 121 -0.67 31.42 -7.83
C TYR A 121 -1.92 31.08 -8.66
N PRO A 122 -2.85 32.06 -8.83
CA PRO A 122 -4.17 31.80 -9.42
C PRO A 122 -4.08 31.35 -10.89
N GLU A 123 -3.03 31.76 -11.61
CA GLU A 123 -2.82 31.43 -13.02
C GLU A 123 -2.23 30.03 -13.20
N THR A 124 -1.63 29.44 -12.16
CA THR A 124 -1.00 28.13 -12.25
C THR A 124 -2.02 27.00 -12.02
N SER A 125 -2.26 26.21 -13.06
CA SER A 125 -3.13 25.03 -13.00
C SER A 125 -2.51 23.95 -12.13
N ILE A 126 -3.31 23.38 -11.21
CA ILE A 126 -2.93 22.18 -10.47
C ILE A 126 -3.36 20.97 -11.29
N THR A 127 -2.39 20.20 -11.77
CA THR A 127 -2.64 19.04 -12.64
C THR A 127 -2.84 17.74 -11.85
N LEU A 128 -3.51 16.77 -12.46
CA LEU A 128 -3.69 15.44 -11.89
C LEU A 128 -2.33 14.76 -11.56
N ARG A 129 -1.29 15.00 -12.35
CA ARG A 129 0.09 14.55 -12.07
C ARG A 129 0.63 15.14 -10.77
N MET A 130 0.42 16.44 -10.54
CA MET A 130 0.88 17.11 -9.32
C MET A 130 0.15 16.56 -8.09
N VAL A 131 -1.13 16.27 -8.20
CA VAL A 131 -1.94 15.64 -7.14
C VAL A 131 -1.43 14.24 -6.82
N LEU A 132 -1.25 13.38 -7.83
CA LEU A 132 -0.75 12.00 -7.65
C LEU A 132 0.67 11.93 -7.08
N SER A 133 1.49 12.96 -7.27
CA SER A 133 2.88 13.03 -6.81
C SER A 133 3.11 13.92 -5.59
N HIS A 134 2.04 14.42 -4.94
CA HIS A 134 2.12 15.34 -3.80
C HIS A 134 2.87 16.65 -4.08
N ARG A 135 2.84 17.11 -5.34
CA ARG A 135 3.45 18.36 -5.80
C ARG A 135 2.40 19.45 -6.09
N SER A 136 1.17 19.22 -5.68
CA SER A 136 0.04 20.15 -5.92
C SER A 136 0.12 21.47 -5.14
N GLY A 137 0.93 21.51 -4.08
CA GLY A 137 0.92 22.63 -3.13
C GLY A 137 -0.28 22.59 -2.17
N ILE A 138 -1.13 21.57 -2.23
CA ILE A 138 -2.26 21.36 -1.30
C ILE A 138 -1.73 20.70 -0.01
N ASN A 139 -2.38 20.99 1.12
CA ASN A 139 -2.08 20.44 2.43
C ASN A 139 -3.36 19.97 3.16
N ASP A 140 -3.20 19.24 4.27
CA ASP A 140 -4.30 18.68 5.06
C ASP A 140 -4.69 19.57 6.27
N SER A 141 -4.32 20.87 6.31
CA SER A 141 -4.53 21.74 7.48
C SER A 141 -6.00 21.93 7.87
N GLN A 142 -6.93 21.82 6.92
CA GLN A 142 -8.37 21.87 7.14
C GLN A 142 -9.01 20.47 7.20
N GLY A 143 -8.19 19.39 7.28
CA GLY A 143 -8.64 18.01 7.19
C GLY A 143 -8.73 17.51 5.75
N TYR A 144 -9.18 16.25 5.62
CA TYR A 144 -9.24 15.58 4.30
C TYR A 144 -10.42 14.61 4.14
N PHE A 145 -11.33 14.54 5.11
CA PHE A 145 -12.47 13.60 5.07
C PHE A 145 -13.64 14.07 4.18
N THR A 146 -13.59 15.29 3.68
CA THR A 146 -14.50 15.85 2.68
C THR A 146 -13.76 16.79 1.75
N LEU A 147 -14.21 16.92 0.50
CA LEU A 147 -13.65 17.88 -0.44
C LEU A 147 -14.16 19.30 -0.17
N ASP A 148 -15.16 19.48 0.68
CA ASP A 148 -15.69 20.80 1.05
C ASP A 148 -14.62 21.69 1.69
N VAL A 149 -13.64 21.11 2.38
CA VAL A 149 -12.55 21.85 3.03
C VAL A 149 -11.75 22.74 2.07
N ILE A 150 -11.59 22.32 0.81
CA ILE A 150 -10.84 23.07 -0.23
C ILE A 150 -11.76 23.79 -1.23
N ASN A 151 -13.08 23.61 -1.11
CA ASN A 151 -14.04 24.22 -2.03
C ASN A 151 -14.37 25.67 -1.59
N PRO A 152 -14.03 26.72 -2.40
CA PRO A 152 -14.30 28.10 -2.06
C PRO A 152 -15.81 28.43 -1.90
N GLY A 153 -16.68 27.65 -2.52
CA GLY A 153 -18.14 27.78 -2.37
C GLY A 153 -18.72 27.12 -1.11
N LYS A 154 -17.89 26.39 -0.35
CA LYS A 154 -18.33 25.60 0.83
C LYS A 154 -17.60 25.97 2.11
N ASN A 155 -16.32 26.32 2.04
CA ASN A 155 -15.48 26.64 3.18
C ASN A 155 -14.85 28.03 3.04
N PRO A 156 -15.15 29.01 3.92
CA PRO A 156 -14.52 30.31 3.87
C PRO A 156 -12.99 30.25 4.10
N ASP A 157 -12.51 29.21 4.77
CA ASP A 157 -11.09 28.99 5.07
C ASP A 157 -10.34 28.13 4.02
N TRP A 158 -10.96 27.90 2.86
CA TRP A 158 -10.40 27.05 1.79
C TRP A 158 -8.96 27.40 1.40
N ALA A 159 -8.60 28.68 1.47
CA ALA A 159 -7.26 29.16 1.13
C ALA A 159 -6.16 28.59 2.05
N LYS A 160 -6.50 28.20 3.29
CA LYS A 160 -5.58 27.56 4.24
C LYS A 160 -5.15 26.16 3.81
N CYS A 161 -5.87 25.53 2.86
CA CYS A 161 -5.48 24.25 2.27
C CYS A 161 -4.28 24.33 1.34
N TYR A 162 -3.67 25.51 1.13
CA TYR A 162 -2.55 25.66 0.22
C TYR A 162 -1.26 26.12 0.92
N ASN A 163 -0.14 25.63 0.43
CA ASN A 163 1.19 26.04 0.84
C ASN A 163 1.68 27.25 0.06
N ASP A 164 2.73 27.91 0.55
CA ASP A 164 3.27 29.17 0.02
C ASP A 164 4.28 28.97 -1.13
N TYR A 165 4.07 27.95 -1.97
CA TYR A 165 4.92 27.74 -3.15
C TYR A 165 4.06 27.41 -4.37
N GLU A 166 4.60 27.71 -5.55
CA GLU A 166 3.93 27.48 -6.81
C GLU A 166 3.67 25.99 -7.02
N PRO A 167 2.43 25.59 -7.40
CA PRO A 167 2.13 24.19 -7.75
C PRO A 167 3.13 23.61 -8.76
N GLY A 168 3.63 22.42 -8.46
CA GLY A 168 4.65 21.75 -9.26
C GLY A 168 6.10 21.99 -8.85
N THR A 169 6.40 23.00 -8.02
CA THR A 169 7.78 23.34 -7.60
C THR A 169 8.18 22.69 -6.28
N GLY A 170 7.22 22.50 -5.35
CA GLY A 170 7.46 21.89 -4.02
C GLY A 170 6.86 20.51 -3.88
N TYR A 171 7.04 19.92 -2.70
CA TYR A 171 6.49 18.64 -2.28
C TYR A 171 5.90 18.76 -0.88
N MET A 172 4.65 18.34 -0.71
CA MET A 172 3.98 18.18 0.58
C MET A 172 3.05 16.98 0.51
N TYR A 173 3.36 15.93 1.30
CA TYR A 173 2.46 14.79 1.40
C TYR A 173 1.08 15.21 1.89
N CYS A 174 0.03 14.83 1.16
CA CYS A 174 -1.32 15.33 1.40
C CYS A 174 -2.36 14.24 1.13
N ASN A 175 -3.18 13.90 2.13
CA ASN A 175 -4.21 12.88 2.00
C ASN A 175 -5.41 13.37 1.18
N LEU A 176 -5.75 14.66 1.28
CA LEU A 176 -6.82 15.28 0.50
C LEU A 176 -6.62 15.05 -1.01
N ASN A 177 -5.36 15.09 -1.50
CA ASN A 177 -5.03 14.79 -2.89
C ASN A 177 -5.62 13.45 -3.35
N TYR A 178 -5.51 12.38 -2.56
CA TYR A 178 -5.97 11.06 -2.96
C TYR A 178 -7.48 10.86 -2.74
N ASN A 179 -8.10 11.61 -1.86
CA ASN A 179 -9.55 11.65 -1.76
C ASN A 179 -10.17 12.36 -2.98
N MET A 180 -9.52 13.42 -3.51
CA MET A 180 -9.89 13.99 -4.82
C MET A 180 -9.72 12.98 -5.95
N VAL A 181 -8.62 12.20 -5.96
CA VAL A 181 -8.39 11.15 -6.96
C VAL A 181 -9.54 10.12 -6.97
N GLY A 182 -10.00 9.66 -5.81
CA GLY A 182 -11.16 8.77 -5.72
C GLY A 182 -12.42 9.41 -6.30
N THR A 183 -12.70 10.65 -5.95
CA THR A 183 -13.83 11.43 -6.50
C THR A 183 -13.77 11.55 -8.02
N ILE A 184 -12.58 11.79 -8.58
CA ILE A 184 -12.37 11.88 -10.04
C ILE A 184 -12.68 10.55 -10.72
N ILE A 185 -12.27 9.42 -10.13
CA ILE A 185 -12.58 8.09 -10.66
C ILE A 185 -14.09 7.92 -10.79
N GLU A 186 -14.86 8.24 -9.77
CA GLU A 186 -16.32 8.17 -9.80
C GLU A 186 -16.94 9.09 -10.85
N LYS A 187 -16.51 10.35 -10.91
CA LYS A 187 -17.05 11.34 -11.88
C LYS A 187 -16.81 10.92 -13.33
N ILE A 188 -15.67 10.30 -13.63
CA ILE A 188 -15.33 9.87 -14.99
C ILE A 188 -16.02 8.57 -15.36
N THR A 189 -16.21 7.66 -14.41
CA THR A 189 -16.65 6.29 -14.70
C THR A 189 -18.13 6.09 -14.45
N GLY A 190 -18.76 6.86 -13.55
CA GLY A 190 -20.09 6.60 -13.04
C GLY A 190 -20.16 5.36 -12.15
N GLU A 191 -19.03 4.81 -11.73
CA GLU A 191 -18.92 3.64 -10.86
C GLU A 191 -18.36 4.07 -9.49
N ARG A 192 -18.95 3.58 -8.40
CA ARG A 192 -18.49 3.89 -7.04
C ARG A 192 -17.05 3.43 -6.84
N PHE A 193 -16.22 4.25 -6.23
CA PHE A 193 -14.76 4.07 -6.12
C PHE A 193 -14.36 2.67 -5.60
N ASP A 194 -14.99 2.19 -4.54
CA ASP A 194 -14.69 0.88 -3.95
C ASP A 194 -15.04 -0.27 -4.91
N GLN A 195 -16.14 -0.13 -5.67
CA GLN A 195 -16.55 -1.11 -6.68
C GLN A 195 -15.61 -1.07 -7.89
N TYR A 196 -15.22 0.14 -8.34
CA TYR A 196 -14.24 0.27 -9.43
C TYR A 196 -12.93 -0.47 -9.10
N VAL A 197 -12.37 -0.25 -7.91
CA VAL A 197 -11.14 -0.95 -7.50
C VAL A 197 -11.36 -2.46 -7.43
N LYS A 198 -12.50 -2.89 -6.91
CA LYS A 198 -12.86 -4.32 -6.85
C LYS A 198 -12.91 -4.93 -8.24
N HIS A 199 -13.72 -4.39 -9.14
CA HIS A 199 -13.96 -5.00 -10.46
C HIS A 199 -12.77 -4.88 -11.41
N HIS A 200 -12.00 -3.78 -11.33
CA HIS A 200 -10.93 -3.51 -12.32
C HIS A 200 -9.53 -3.84 -11.84
N ILE A 201 -9.34 -4.12 -10.54
CA ILE A 201 -8.03 -4.46 -9.99
C ILE A 201 -8.08 -5.78 -9.19
N LEU A 202 -8.95 -5.88 -8.17
CA LEU A 202 -8.93 -7.02 -7.27
C LEU A 202 -9.43 -8.31 -7.94
N ASP A 203 -10.61 -8.29 -8.53
CA ASP A 203 -11.21 -9.47 -9.18
C ASP A 203 -10.33 -10.00 -10.34
N PRO A 204 -9.80 -9.17 -11.27
CA PRO A 204 -8.90 -9.66 -12.31
C PRO A 204 -7.62 -10.30 -11.80
N LEU A 205 -7.14 -9.89 -10.61
CA LEU A 205 -5.95 -10.46 -9.96
C LEU A 205 -6.27 -11.64 -9.03
N GLY A 206 -7.56 -11.94 -8.79
CA GLY A 206 -8.00 -12.96 -7.86
C GLY A 206 -7.64 -12.62 -6.41
N LEU A 207 -7.81 -11.36 -5.99
CA LEU A 207 -7.50 -10.86 -4.66
C LEU A 207 -8.78 -10.69 -3.83
N TYR A 208 -8.71 -11.04 -2.55
CA TYR A 208 -9.77 -10.76 -1.59
C TYR A 208 -9.42 -9.54 -0.73
N GLY A 209 -10.30 -8.55 -0.75
CA GLY A 209 -10.13 -7.30 -0.02
C GLY A 209 -11.04 -6.21 -0.57
N GLY A 210 -10.87 -4.98 -0.08
CA GLY A 210 -11.67 -3.85 -0.56
C GLY A 210 -11.62 -2.63 0.34
N TYR A 211 -12.28 -1.57 -0.12
CA TYR A 211 -12.39 -0.31 0.65
C TYR A 211 -13.63 -0.28 1.54
N CYS A 212 -14.72 -0.93 1.16
CA CYS A 212 -15.95 -0.97 1.93
C CYS A 212 -15.88 -2.09 2.99
N VAL A 213 -15.88 -1.71 4.27
CA VAL A 213 -15.84 -2.65 5.40
C VAL A 213 -17.05 -3.59 5.38
N ASP A 214 -18.24 -3.06 5.03
CA ASP A 214 -19.49 -3.80 5.09
C ASP A 214 -19.59 -4.93 4.06
N SER A 215 -18.74 -4.91 3.03
CA SER A 215 -18.67 -5.94 1.97
C SER A 215 -17.62 -7.04 2.25
N LEU A 216 -16.94 -7.00 3.38
CA LEU A 216 -15.88 -7.92 3.74
C LEU A 216 -16.26 -8.80 4.92
N ASP A 217 -15.67 -9.98 4.99
CA ASP A 217 -15.82 -10.89 6.12
C ASP A 217 -15.16 -10.29 7.37
N LYS A 218 -15.98 -9.88 8.34
CA LYS A 218 -15.53 -9.24 9.57
C LYS A 218 -14.70 -10.16 10.45
N SER A 219 -14.89 -11.47 10.35
CA SER A 219 -14.13 -12.46 11.13
C SER A 219 -12.64 -12.49 10.76
N ARG A 220 -12.29 -11.94 9.58
CA ARG A 220 -10.91 -11.88 9.08
C ARG A 220 -10.18 -10.60 9.46
N PHE A 221 -10.82 -9.60 10.04
CA PHE A 221 -10.13 -8.37 10.41
C PHE A 221 -9.19 -8.60 11.61
N ALA A 222 -7.93 -8.18 11.44
CA ALA A 222 -7.01 -8.08 12.57
C ALA A 222 -7.33 -6.80 13.34
N THR A 223 -7.61 -6.92 14.65
CA THR A 223 -7.78 -5.75 15.54
C THR A 223 -6.51 -4.91 15.51
N LEU A 224 -6.65 -3.60 15.26
CA LEU A 224 -5.53 -2.68 15.26
C LEU A 224 -5.33 -2.09 16.66
N TYR A 225 -4.07 -1.92 17.05
CA TYR A 225 -3.67 -1.44 18.37
C TYR A 225 -2.78 -0.22 18.23
N ASP A 226 -3.24 0.92 18.76
CA ASP A 226 -2.43 2.13 18.82
C ASP A 226 -1.68 2.19 20.16
N TYR A 227 -0.47 2.76 20.14
CA TYR A 227 0.32 2.89 21.36
C TYR A 227 -0.08 4.16 22.11
N ASP A 228 -0.62 3.99 23.31
CA ASP A 228 -0.96 5.09 24.21
C ASP A 228 0.26 5.45 25.06
N ASP A 229 0.85 6.61 24.74
CA ASP A 229 2.02 7.10 25.44
C ASP A 229 1.79 7.40 26.93
N SER A 230 0.57 7.74 27.32
CA SER A 230 0.22 8.03 28.72
C SER A 230 0.09 6.76 29.56
N LEU A 231 -0.47 5.72 28.96
CA LEU A 231 -0.65 4.40 29.59
C LEU A 231 0.54 3.46 29.37
N LYS A 232 1.49 3.84 28.48
CA LYS A 232 2.64 3.01 28.06
C LYS A 232 2.24 1.61 27.60
N LYS A 233 1.12 1.51 26.89
CA LYS A 233 0.58 0.23 26.37
C LYS A 233 -0.12 0.39 25.04
N LEU A 234 -0.30 -0.74 24.36
CA LEU A 234 -1.10 -0.85 23.15
C LEU A 234 -2.58 -0.94 23.51
N VAL A 235 -3.43 -0.14 22.86
CA VAL A 235 -4.88 -0.09 23.06
C VAL A 235 -5.62 -0.34 21.75
N PRO A 236 -6.77 -1.04 21.73
CA PRO A 236 -7.54 -1.28 20.52
C PRO A 236 -7.98 0.02 19.84
N SER A 237 -7.91 0.04 18.49
CA SER A 237 -8.33 1.16 17.65
C SER A 237 -9.49 0.73 16.72
N PRO A 238 -10.72 0.53 17.22
CA PRO A 238 -11.84 -0.04 16.48
C PRO A 238 -12.29 0.85 15.32
N ALA A 239 -12.03 2.14 15.37
CA ALA A 239 -12.40 3.10 14.32
C ALA A 239 -11.81 2.76 12.94
N ALA A 240 -10.77 1.92 12.89
CA ALA A 240 -10.18 1.42 11.64
C ALA A 240 -11.18 0.66 10.75
N TYR A 241 -12.19 0.03 11.38
CA TYR A 241 -13.15 -0.85 10.72
C TYR A 241 -14.62 -0.45 10.97
N ASN A 242 -14.88 0.82 11.25
CA ASN A 242 -16.25 1.31 11.42
C ASN A 242 -17.10 0.97 10.19
N PRO A 243 -18.30 0.41 10.36
CA PRO A 243 -19.26 0.19 9.28
C PRO A 243 -19.57 1.49 8.53
N ARG A 244 -19.94 1.38 7.26
CA ARG A 244 -20.22 2.52 6.37
C ARG A 244 -21.65 2.51 5.83
N SER A 245 -22.49 1.59 6.30
CA SER A 245 -23.88 1.45 5.83
C SER A 245 -24.70 2.73 5.97
N ALA A 246 -24.52 3.50 7.05
CA ALA A 246 -25.22 4.76 7.27
C ALA A 246 -24.83 5.82 6.24
N GLU A 247 -23.53 5.98 5.97
CA GLU A 247 -23.04 6.93 4.98
C GLU A 247 -23.35 6.47 3.54
N ILE A 248 -23.37 5.16 3.29
CA ILE A 248 -23.72 4.58 1.98
C ILE A 248 -25.21 4.76 1.67
N ALA A 249 -26.10 4.73 2.65
CA ALA A 249 -27.53 4.94 2.45
C ALA A 249 -27.85 6.32 1.81
N ASN A 250 -27.02 7.33 2.10
CA ASN A 250 -27.15 8.68 1.55
C ASN A 250 -26.01 9.05 0.60
N TYR A 251 -25.42 8.05 -0.07
CA TYR A 251 -24.22 8.24 -0.88
C TYR A 251 -24.51 9.07 -2.14
N VAL A 252 -23.74 10.14 -2.34
CA VAL A 252 -23.75 10.96 -3.54
C VAL A 252 -22.49 10.66 -4.34
N MET A 253 -22.68 10.07 -5.52
CA MET A 253 -21.59 9.71 -6.43
C MET A 253 -20.74 10.94 -6.80
N GLY A 254 -19.42 10.80 -6.70
CA GLY A 254 -18.48 11.88 -6.98
C GLY A 254 -18.47 13.03 -5.94
N TYR A 255 -19.07 12.79 -4.77
CA TYR A 255 -19.04 13.69 -3.61
C TYR A 255 -18.71 12.95 -2.33
N SER A 256 -19.42 11.87 -2.02
CA SER A 256 -19.26 11.08 -0.79
C SER A 256 -18.04 10.15 -0.81
N THR A 257 -17.25 10.12 -1.87
CA THR A 257 -16.11 9.22 -2.10
C THR A 257 -15.12 9.13 -0.93
N PRO A 258 -14.80 10.23 -0.18
CA PRO A 258 -13.91 10.18 0.98
C PRO A 258 -14.34 9.21 2.09
N VAL A 259 -15.61 8.81 2.15
CA VAL A 259 -16.14 7.75 3.07
C VAL A 259 -15.34 6.45 2.93
N PHE A 260 -14.94 6.07 1.72
CA PHE A 260 -14.11 4.89 1.47
C PHE A 260 -12.63 5.11 1.73
N SER A 261 -12.22 6.36 1.97
CA SER A 261 -10.82 6.74 2.19
C SER A 261 -9.89 6.24 1.07
N PRO A 262 -10.01 6.78 -0.18
CA PRO A 262 -9.09 6.46 -1.29
C PRO A 262 -7.62 6.62 -0.93
N THR A 263 -7.35 7.45 0.06
CA THR A 263 -6.01 7.72 0.61
C THR A 263 -5.47 6.62 1.53
N GLY A 264 -6.36 5.83 2.20
CA GLY A 264 -5.89 4.92 3.26
C GLY A 264 -6.82 3.78 3.64
N GLY A 265 -7.90 3.53 2.86
CA GLY A 265 -9.01 2.68 3.28
C GLY A 265 -8.98 1.23 2.79
N MET A 266 -8.00 0.78 2.01
CA MET A 266 -7.92 -0.61 1.54
C MET A 266 -7.70 -1.59 2.70
N LYS A 267 -8.44 -2.71 2.68
CA LYS A 267 -8.25 -3.86 3.57
C LYS A 267 -7.88 -5.07 2.71
N ILE A 268 -6.77 -5.72 3.04
CA ILE A 268 -6.23 -6.83 2.27
C ILE A 268 -5.25 -7.64 3.14
N SER A 269 -5.05 -8.92 2.83
CA SER A 269 -4.04 -9.75 3.49
C SER A 269 -2.62 -9.48 2.94
N ALA A 270 -1.59 -9.87 3.70
CA ALA A 270 -0.21 -9.75 3.25
C ALA A 270 0.05 -10.56 1.96
N ALA A 271 -0.51 -11.76 1.86
CA ALA A 271 -0.37 -12.63 0.70
C ALA A 271 -1.02 -12.02 -0.57
N ASP A 272 -2.22 -11.47 -0.46
CA ASP A 272 -2.89 -10.83 -1.59
C ASP A 272 -2.24 -9.50 -1.98
N LEU A 273 -1.76 -8.74 -1.00
CA LEU A 273 -0.96 -7.53 -1.26
C LEU A 273 0.35 -7.86 -2.00
N ALA A 274 0.98 -9.01 -1.70
CA ALA A 274 2.18 -9.48 -2.41
C ALA A 274 1.89 -9.84 -3.89
N LYS A 275 0.71 -10.37 -4.20
CA LYS A 275 0.27 -10.58 -5.61
C LYS A 275 0.10 -9.23 -6.34
N TYR A 276 -0.54 -8.25 -5.69
CA TYR A 276 -0.67 -6.88 -6.21
C TYR A 276 0.71 -6.21 -6.39
N MET A 277 1.60 -6.33 -5.40
CA MET A 277 2.99 -5.87 -5.50
C MET A 277 3.71 -6.49 -6.71
N THR A 278 3.54 -7.79 -6.92
CA THR A 278 4.15 -8.51 -8.06
C THR A 278 3.65 -7.98 -9.40
N MET A 279 2.40 -7.54 -9.50
CA MET A 279 1.88 -6.84 -10.67
C MET A 279 2.67 -5.56 -10.96
N HIS A 280 2.97 -4.75 -9.95
CA HIS A 280 3.80 -3.55 -10.10
C HIS A 280 5.27 -3.88 -10.43
N MET A 281 5.85 -4.89 -9.79
CA MET A 281 7.19 -5.40 -10.08
C MET A 281 7.35 -5.84 -11.54
N ASN A 282 6.28 -6.36 -12.13
CA ASN A 282 6.21 -6.79 -13.53
C ASN A 282 5.60 -5.72 -14.46
N TYR A 283 5.70 -4.46 -14.06
CA TYR A 283 5.25 -3.33 -14.89
C TYR A 283 3.80 -3.49 -15.40
N GLY A 284 2.90 -3.84 -14.49
CA GLY A 284 1.46 -3.86 -14.75
C GLY A 284 0.86 -5.24 -15.12
N ARG A 285 1.61 -6.33 -14.90
CA ARG A 285 1.15 -7.70 -15.22
C ARG A 285 1.36 -8.67 -14.05
N TYR A 286 0.40 -9.58 -13.86
CA TYR A 286 0.52 -10.70 -12.93
C TYR A 286 -0.16 -11.94 -13.54
N LYS A 287 0.54 -13.09 -13.58
CA LYS A 287 0.04 -14.38 -14.12
C LYS A 287 -0.76 -14.23 -15.42
N GLY A 288 -0.18 -13.53 -16.42
CA GLY A 288 -0.80 -13.28 -17.72
C GLY A 288 -1.85 -12.14 -17.75
N LYS A 289 -2.44 -11.76 -16.63
CA LYS A 289 -3.41 -10.65 -16.55
C LYS A 289 -2.68 -9.31 -16.63
N LYS A 290 -3.22 -8.37 -17.40
CA LYS A 290 -2.71 -7.02 -17.56
C LYS A 290 -3.64 -6.03 -16.88
N ILE A 291 -3.19 -5.38 -15.82
CA ILE A 291 -3.96 -4.38 -15.07
C ILE A 291 -3.71 -2.97 -15.61
N ILE A 292 -2.44 -2.60 -15.81
CA ILE A 292 -2.04 -1.32 -16.41
C ILE A 292 -0.98 -1.54 -17.51
N SER A 293 -0.71 -0.50 -18.30
CA SER A 293 0.33 -0.57 -19.33
C SER A 293 1.73 -0.50 -18.70
N LYS A 294 2.74 -1.07 -19.40
CA LYS A 294 4.15 -0.94 -18.99
C LYS A 294 4.57 0.53 -18.86
N LYS A 295 4.07 1.40 -19.77
CA LYS A 295 4.30 2.85 -19.71
C LYS A 295 3.71 3.45 -18.44
N SER A 296 2.46 3.14 -18.12
CA SER A 296 1.77 3.59 -16.90
C SER A 296 2.50 3.15 -15.63
N ALA A 297 2.88 1.86 -15.53
CA ALA A 297 3.61 1.35 -14.38
C ALA A 297 4.98 2.04 -14.20
N LYS A 298 5.72 2.27 -15.29
CA LYS A 298 6.98 3.02 -15.24
C LYS A 298 6.77 4.46 -14.78
N GLN A 299 5.72 5.14 -15.27
CA GLN A 299 5.39 6.49 -14.84
C GLN A 299 5.09 6.57 -13.34
N MET A 300 4.35 5.60 -12.78
CA MET A 300 4.09 5.53 -11.34
C MET A 300 5.39 5.37 -10.52
N GLN A 301 6.33 4.58 -11.02
CA GLN A 301 7.60 4.25 -10.36
C GLN A 301 8.72 5.28 -10.60
N THR A 302 8.51 6.26 -11.48
CA THR A 302 9.48 7.32 -11.74
C THR A 302 9.45 8.35 -10.61
N LYS A 303 10.58 8.59 -9.98
CA LYS A 303 10.75 9.62 -8.95
C LYS A 303 10.47 11.01 -9.56
N LEU A 304 9.53 11.74 -8.97
CA LEU A 304 9.12 13.10 -9.35
C LEU A 304 9.49 14.13 -8.29
N SER A 305 9.81 13.68 -7.07
CA SER A 305 10.35 14.49 -5.99
C SER A 305 11.53 13.75 -5.35
N ASP A 306 12.62 14.47 -5.03
CA ASP A 306 13.73 13.93 -4.25
C ASP A 306 13.33 13.70 -2.79
N LYS A 307 12.45 14.54 -2.28
CA LYS A 307 11.86 14.36 -0.96
C LYS A 307 11.03 13.08 -0.96
N GLU A 308 11.33 12.15 -0.06
CA GLU A 308 10.77 10.81 0.05
C GLU A 308 10.93 9.92 -1.22
N GLY A 309 11.68 10.36 -2.24
CA GLY A 309 11.82 9.61 -3.49
C GLY A 309 10.48 9.37 -4.21
N TYR A 310 9.50 10.26 -4.04
CA TYR A 310 8.11 10.02 -4.40
C TYR A 310 7.85 10.10 -5.91
N GLY A 311 7.16 9.08 -6.44
CA GLY A 311 6.60 9.05 -7.80
C GLY A 311 5.10 9.35 -7.79
N MET A 312 4.27 8.50 -8.42
CA MET A 312 2.81 8.55 -8.31
C MET A 312 2.33 7.34 -7.49
N ALA A 313 2.23 7.52 -6.17
CA ALA A 313 1.95 6.50 -5.15
C ALA A 313 2.94 5.32 -5.08
N ILE A 314 4.08 5.44 -5.72
CA ILE A 314 5.22 4.49 -5.59
C ILE A 314 6.47 5.31 -5.30
N MET A 315 7.07 5.05 -4.14
CA MET A 315 8.30 5.68 -3.67
C MET A 315 9.53 4.92 -4.20
N THR A 316 10.66 5.59 -4.23
CA THR A 316 11.99 5.01 -4.45
C THR A 316 12.77 5.12 -3.14
N SER A 317 13.32 4.02 -2.66
CA SER A 317 14.18 3.97 -1.48
C SER A 317 15.51 3.31 -1.83
N ASP A 318 16.60 4.05 -1.65
CA ASP A 318 17.97 3.57 -1.90
C ASP A 318 18.66 3.16 -0.58
N ASN A 319 18.00 3.35 0.56
CA ASN A 319 18.53 3.10 1.90
C ASN A 319 17.78 2.01 2.70
N LEU A 320 16.73 1.37 2.11
CA LEU A 320 16.00 0.32 2.79
C LEU A 320 16.82 -0.96 2.91
N ILE A 321 17.45 -1.37 1.82
CA ILE A 321 18.36 -2.52 1.74
C ILE A 321 19.69 -2.01 1.13
N ALA A 322 20.80 -2.30 1.79
CA ALA A 322 22.11 -1.85 1.34
C ALA A 322 22.41 -2.30 -0.11
N GLY A 323 22.78 -1.35 -0.96
CA GLY A 323 23.12 -1.59 -2.36
C GLY A 323 21.91 -1.90 -3.28
N LYS A 324 20.67 -1.72 -2.81
CA LYS A 324 19.45 -1.98 -3.60
C LYS A 324 18.55 -0.75 -3.70
N THR A 325 18.14 -0.40 -4.91
CA THR A 325 17.08 0.59 -5.14
C THR A 325 15.72 -0.11 -5.10
N MET A 326 14.98 0.10 -4.03
CA MET A 326 13.65 -0.48 -3.84
C MET A 326 12.55 0.47 -4.31
N LYS A 327 11.44 -0.08 -4.80
CA LYS A 327 10.23 0.65 -5.15
C LYS A 327 9.10 0.18 -4.23
N GLY A 328 8.24 1.08 -3.77
CA GLY A 328 7.14 0.67 -2.89
C GLY A 328 6.43 1.81 -2.20
N HIS A 329 5.78 1.51 -1.10
CA HIS A 329 5.13 2.49 -0.24
C HIS A 329 5.02 1.94 1.19
N THR A 330 4.98 2.83 2.16
CA THR A 330 4.65 2.53 3.56
C THR A 330 3.21 2.89 3.88
N GLY A 331 2.70 2.38 5.00
CA GLY A 331 1.40 2.77 5.56
C GLY A 331 1.47 2.89 7.07
N SER A 332 0.78 3.90 7.62
CA SER A 332 0.64 4.09 9.06
C SER A 332 -0.70 4.74 9.36
N ALA A 333 -1.54 4.08 10.15
CA ALA A 333 -2.79 4.60 10.69
C ALA A 333 -3.33 3.67 11.77
N TYR A 334 -3.98 4.20 12.79
CA TYR A 334 -4.63 3.42 13.84
C TYR A 334 -3.70 2.42 14.54
N GLY A 335 -2.41 2.79 14.71
CA GLY A 335 -1.38 1.93 15.29
C GLY A 335 -0.80 0.86 14.35
N LEU A 336 -1.43 0.62 13.19
CA LEU A 336 -0.88 -0.23 12.15
C LEU A 336 0.31 0.44 11.46
N TYR A 337 1.33 -0.36 11.17
CA TYR A 337 2.40 -0.04 10.23
C TYR A 337 2.49 -1.11 9.15
N SER A 338 2.72 -0.69 7.91
CA SER A 338 2.84 -1.58 6.76
C SER A 338 3.94 -1.13 5.80
N GLY A 339 4.52 -2.09 5.07
CA GLY A 339 5.47 -1.86 4.00
C GLY A 339 5.21 -2.81 2.84
N MET A 340 5.22 -2.27 1.63
CA MET A 340 5.16 -3.01 0.39
C MET A 340 6.31 -2.52 -0.50
N PHE A 341 7.40 -3.29 -0.62
CA PHE A 341 8.59 -2.90 -1.36
C PHE A 341 9.08 -4.01 -2.29
N PHE A 342 9.52 -3.64 -3.49
CA PHE A 342 9.99 -4.57 -4.50
C PHE A 342 11.16 -4.02 -5.32
N GLN A 343 11.99 -4.92 -5.85
CA GLN A 343 13.07 -4.64 -6.78
C GLN A 343 12.70 -5.19 -8.17
N PRO A 344 12.36 -4.32 -9.14
CA PRO A 344 11.77 -4.76 -10.40
C PRO A 344 12.76 -5.43 -11.37
N ARG A 345 14.08 -5.21 -11.21
CA ARG A 345 15.12 -5.83 -12.06
C ARG A 345 15.48 -7.22 -11.55
N GLU A 346 15.73 -7.36 -10.25
CA GLU A 346 16.14 -8.61 -9.60
C GLU A 346 14.93 -9.49 -9.22
N LYS A 347 13.69 -8.99 -9.41
CA LYS A 347 12.44 -9.75 -9.24
C LYS A 347 12.23 -10.30 -7.83
N PHE A 348 12.47 -9.49 -6.81
CA PHE A 348 12.11 -9.80 -5.45
C PHE A 348 11.34 -8.66 -4.77
N GLY A 349 10.64 -8.99 -3.68
CA GLY A 349 9.91 -7.98 -2.91
C GLY A 349 9.33 -8.55 -1.63
N PHE A 350 8.89 -7.62 -0.77
CA PHE A 350 8.42 -7.91 0.58
C PHE A 350 7.13 -7.16 0.87
N VAL A 351 6.23 -7.83 1.54
CA VAL A 351 5.10 -7.21 2.24
C VAL A 351 5.28 -7.52 3.73
N VAL A 352 5.17 -6.50 4.55
CA VAL A 352 5.22 -6.60 6.02
C VAL A 352 4.11 -5.74 6.59
N ILE A 353 3.26 -6.31 7.44
CA ILE A 353 2.12 -5.61 8.06
C ILE A 353 2.05 -6.00 9.53
N THR A 354 2.10 -5.01 10.44
CA THR A 354 1.81 -5.23 11.86
C THR A 354 0.48 -4.61 12.24
N ASN A 355 -0.30 -5.27 13.09
CA ASN A 355 -1.55 -4.72 13.60
C ASN A 355 -1.37 -3.84 14.86
N GLY A 356 -0.13 -3.66 15.33
CA GLY A 356 0.23 -2.77 16.44
C GLY A 356 1.61 -3.06 16.97
N CYS A 357 2.36 -2.01 17.29
CA CYS A 357 3.66 -2.08 17.94
C CYS A 357 3.97 -0.77 18.65
N LYS A 358 4.94 -0.82 19.57
CA LYS A 358 5.52 0.40 20.12
C LYS A 358 6.19 1.20 18.99
N PRO A 359 5.83 2.49 18.80
CA PRO A 359 6.38 3.30 17.72
C PRO A 359 7.90 3.47 17.84
N GLY A 360 8.59 3.32 16.72
CA GLY A 360 10.01 3.57 16.57
C GLY A 360 10.34 3.79 15.11
N TYR A 361 11.30 4.68 14.81
CA TYR A 361 11.65 5.03 13.43
C TYR A 361 13.16 4.97 13.23
N THR A 362 13.56 4.44 12.08
CA THR A 362 14.94 4.39 11.59
C THR A 362 14.94 4.89 10.15
N ASP A 363 15.70 5.93 9.87
CA ASP A 363 15.78 6.59 8.55
C ASP A 363 14.38 6.91 7.94
N GLY A 364 13.47 7.44 8.76
CA GLY A 364 12.13 7.85 8.34
C GLY A 364 11.12 6.72 8.13
N MET A 365 11.50 5.45 8.36
CA MET A 365 10.62 4.28 8.28
C MET A 365 10.41 3.66 9.66
N ASN A 366 9.20 3.12 9.91
CA ASN A 366 8.95 2.36 11.14
C ASN A 366 10.00 1.24 11.29
N THR A 367 10.58 1.14 12.49
CA THR A 367 11.71 0.24 12.78
C THR A 367 11.35 -1.23 12.60
N VAL A 368 10.12 -1.64 12.97
CA VAL A 368 9.64 -3.03 12.80
C VAL A 368 9.61 -3.38 11.32
N ILE A 369 9.00 -2.53 10.50
CA ILE A 369 8.89 -2.75 9.05
C ILE A 369 10.29 -2.86 8.42
N ARG A 370 11.18 -1.93 8.75
CA ARG A 370 12.55 -1.90 8.21
C ARG A 370 13.36 -3.13 8.61
N LYS A 371 13.40 -3.45 9.91
CA LYS A 371 14.16 -4.60 10.42
C LYS A 371 13.64 -5.93 9.84
N THR A 372 12.30 -6.08 9.77
CA THR A 372 11.69 -7.30 9.22
C THR A 372 12.01 -7.47 7.74
N ILE A 373 11.93 -6.40 6.92
CA ILE A 373 12.32 -6.47 5.50
C ILE A 373 13.79 -6.89 5.35
N ASN A 374 14.71 -6.34 6.15
CA ASN A 374 16.12 -6.72 6.09
C ASN A 374 16.34 -8.17 6.55
N CYS A 375 15.69 -8.61 7.62
CA CYS A 375 15.73 -10.00 8.07
C CYS A 375 15.25 -10.97 6.98
N LEU A 376 14.14 -10.64 6.30
CA LEU A 376 13.62 -11.45 5.19
C LEU A 376 14.57 -11.43 3.97
N TYR A 377 15.16 -10.27 3.67
CA TYR A 377 16.14 -10.14 2.60
C TYR A 377 17.37 -11.03 2.84
N ASP A 378 17.94 -10.97 4.02
CA ASP A 378 19.15 -11.73 4.38
C ASP A 378 18.92 -13.25 4.33
N ASN A 379 17.72 -13.71 4.71
CA ASN A 379 17.44 -15.15 4.79
C ASN A 379 16.84 -15.75 3.52
N PHE A 380 16.15 -14.99 2.66
CA PHE A 380 15.48 -15.54 1.47
C PHE A 380 16.05 -15.07 0.14
N ILE A 381 16.69 -13.90 0.11
CA ILE A 381 17.18 -13.29 -1.14
C ILE A 381 18.70 -13.30 -1.21
N ASN A 382 19.38 -12.81 -0.18
CA ASN A 382 20.85 -12.65 -0.10
C ASN A 382 21.55 -13.91 0.36
N VAL A 383 20.99 -15.07 0.07
CA VAL A 383 21.62 -16.37 0.40
C VAL A 383 22.70 -16.68 -0.62
N ALA A 384 23.91 -16.90 -0.17
CA ALA A 384 24.98 -17.44 -1.04
C ALA A 384 24.50 -18.76 -1.67
N GLN A 385 24.57 -18.84 -3.00
CA GLN A 385 24.25 -20.06 -3.75
C GLN A 385 25.34 -21.10 -3.52
#